data_bd5f9c35f7d0eb242d7d7d5b0e4bbbed
#
_entry.id   bd5f9c35f7d0eb242d7d7d5b0e4bbbed
#
_cell.length_a   1.000
_cell.length_b   1.000
_cell.length_c   1.000
_cell.angle_alpha   90.00
_cell.angle_beta   90.00
_cell.angle_gamma   90.00
#
_symmetry.space_group_name_H-M   'P 1'
#
loop_
_entity.id
_entity.type
_entity.pdbx_description
1 polymer ?
#
loop_
_entity_poly.entity_id
_entity_poly.type
_entity_poly.pdbx_seq_one_letter_code
_entity_poly.pdbx_strand_id
1 'polypeptide(L)'
;RFTEVLIVVTERWYVWPFPILKVADPNFNTWLETKNLARINWGSMIMNRNFRGRKEKLGFVFQLGYSKKLAVFYDIPYTKKHQNLGFGAYASYFQNYEVVYGTNRNKRLFTRPSGKSKEEWYNALYLKYRNKIFVSHQLIGIFQDVIVDDSIVINNPNYFGDGESRMKSLGIKYVFQDDHRDNKSYPLKGYYLKAGIQYNGFSLFSDKSFTKLETEVKKFDKIGNNIYWASSIKGKFTFQDIQPYYFQNMLGYMDFVRGYEYYVVDGKYSLLMKSNIKYKVASSKKTILSVLRNPGISNFHYAFYLNAFAD
;
A
#
# COMPACT_ATOMS: atom_id res chain seq x y z
N ARG A 1 -32.40 -41.04 -13.89
CA ARG A 1 -32.58 -39.65 -14.33
C ARG A 1 -31.17 -39.02 -14.39
N PHE A 2 -30.75 -38.64 -15.58
CA PHE A 2 -29.51 -37.89 -15.74
C PHE A 2 -29.84 -36.40 -15.65
N THR A 3 -29.07 -35.65 -14.88
CA THR A 3 -29.19 -34.18 -14.81
C THR A 3 -28.08 -33.62 -15.69
N GLU A 4 -28.44 -32.92 -16.75
CA GLU A 4 -27.50 -32.20 -17.62
C GLU A 4 -27.25 -30.81 -17.02
N VAL A 5 -26.03 -30.46 -16.78
CA VAL A 5 -25.62 -29.13 -16.29
C VAL A 5 -24.95 -28.38 -17.42
N LEU A 6 -25.64 -27.38 -17.96
CA LEU A 6 -25.07 -26.47 -18.98
C LEU A 6 -24.40 -25.28 -18.32
N ILE A 7 -23.10 -25.13 -18.48
CA ILE A 7 -22.33 -23.97 -17.99
C ILE A 7 -22.08 -23.05 -19.18
N VAL A 8 -22.77 -21.91 -19.21
CA VAL A 8 -22.55 -20.86 -20.23
C VAL A 8 -21.52 -19.84 -19.67
N VAL A 9 -20.40 -19.68 -20.37
CA VAL A 9 -19.33 -18.78 -19.97
C VAL A 9 -19.19 -17.66 -20.99
N THR A 10 -19.18 -16.41 -20.52
CA THR A 10 -18.91 -15.25 -21.37
C THR A 10 -17.51 -14.71 -21.03
N GLU A 11 -16.67 -14.54 -22.03
CA GLU A 11 -15.35 -13.96 -21.86
C GLU A 11 -15.43 -12.50 -21.39
N ARG A 12 -14.52 -12.11 -20.51
CA ARG A 12 -14.37 -10.74 -20.00
C ARG A 12 -13.17 -10.08 -20.65
N TRP A 13 -13.20 -8.76 -20.66
CA TRP A 13 -12.02 -7.97 -20.94
C TRP A 13 -10.98 -8.15 -19.82
N TYR A 14 -9.78 -8.58 -20.17
CA TYR A 14 -8.73 -8.91 -19.19
C TYR A 14 -7.67 -7.82 -19.04
N VAL A 15 -7.51 -6.94 -20.01
CA VAL A 15 -6.52 -5.87 -20.00
C VAL A 15 -7.19 -4.58 -19.54
N TRP A 16 -6.78 -4.07 -18.38
CA TRP A 16 -7.38 -2.87 -17.78
C TRP A 16 -6.35 -1.76 -17.67
N PRO A 17 -6.55 -0.62 -18.36
CA PRO A 17 -5.83 0.60 -18.08
C PRO A 17 -6.47 1.31 -16.88
N PHE A 18 -5.67 1.59 -15.87
CA PHE A 18 -6.06 2.37 -14.70
C PHE A 18 -5.33 3.71 -14.79
N PRO A 19 -6.00 4.82 -15.09
CA PRO A 19 -5.38 6.13 -15.11
C PRO A 19 -4.86 6.50 -13.72
N ILE A 20 -3.69 7.12 -13.68
CA ILE A 20 -3.08 7.68 -12.50
C ILE A 20 -3.19 9.21 -12.62
N LEU A 21 -3.86 9.82 -11.66
CA LEU A 21 -3.87 11.27 -11.47
C LEU A 21 -3.82 11.52 -9.95
N LYS A 22 -2.71 12.02 -9.46
CA LYS A 22 -2.48 12.22 -8.02
C LYS A 22 -1.78 13.54 -7.77
N VAL A 23 -2.22 14.25 -6.75
CA VAL A 23 -1.45 15.36 -6.19
C VAL A 23 -0.30 14.81 -5.33
N ALA A 24 0.83 15.51 -5.31
CA ALA A 24 1.99 15.13 -4.50
C ALA A 24 1.80 15.50 -3.02
N ASP A 25 0.88 16.40 -2.75
CA ASP A 25 0.56 16.87 -1.41
C ASP A 25 -0.19 15.80 -0.59
N PRO A 26 -0.14 15.84 0.76
CA PRO A 26 -0.75 14.84 1.62
C PRO A 26 -2.24 14.64 1.39
N ASN A 27 -2.94 15.72 1.01
CA ASN A 27 -4.35 15.68 0.66
C ASN A 27 -4.68 16.73 -0.42
N PHE A 28 -5.86 16.59 -1.03
CA PHE A 28 -6.31 17.47 -2.10
C PHE A 28 -6.53 18.92 -1.63
N ASN A 29 -6.96 19.14 -0.39
CA ASN A 29 -7.18 20.48 0.15
C ASN A 29 -5.88 21.27 0.24
N THR A 30 -4.78 20.63 0.67
CA THR A 30 -3.46 21.26 0.69
C THR A 30 -3.02 21.71 -0.70
N TRP A 31 -3.28 20.88 -1.70
CA TRP A 31 -2.98 21.23 -3.09
C TRP A 31 -3.84 22.40 -3.59
N LEU A 32 -5.12 22.45 -3.17
CA LEU A 32 -6.02 23.56 -3.53
C LEU A 32 -5.54 24.93 -3.03
N GLU A 33 -4.82 24.99 -1.92
CA GLU A 33 -4.23 26.24 -1.41
C GLU A 33 -3.14 26.76 -2.33
N THR A 34 -2.28 25.87 -2.83
CA THR A 34 -1.14 26.25 -3.69
C THR A 34 -1.49 26.25 -5.17
N LYS A 35 -2.45 25.41 -5.60
CA LYS A 35 -2.87 25.16 -7.00
C LYS A 35 -1.69 24.91 -7.96
N ASN A 36 -0.60 24.36 -7.43
CA ASN A 36 0.62 24.14 -8.19
C ASN A 36 0.53 22.89 -9.05
N LEU A 37 0.32 23.06 -10.37
CA LEU A 37 0.23 21.96 -11.33
C LEU A 37 1.52 21.15 -11.45
N ALA A 38 2.69 21.72 -11.13
CA ALA A 38 3.95 20.98 -11.10
C ALA A 38 3.99 19.90 -10.00
N ARG A 39 3.05 19.93 -9.05
CA ARG A 39 2.88 18.94 -7.98
C ARG A 39 1.85 17.85 -8.34
N ILE A 40 1.54 17.67 -9.61
CA ILE A 40 0.65 16.60 -10.09
C ILE A 40 1.48 15.47 -10.68
N ASN A 41 1.11 14.25 -10.34
CA ASN A 41 1.55 13.02 -10.97
C ASN A 41 0.45 12.50 -11.90
N TRP A 42 0.81 12.10 -13.10
CA TRP A 42 -0.10 11.52 -14.08
C TRP A 42 0.53 10.30 -14.75
N GLY A 43 -0.28 9.43 -15.27
CA GLY A 43 0.20 8.22 -15.92
C GLY A 43 -0.86 7.13 -16.01
N SER A 44 -0.44 5.89 -16.10
CA SER A 44 -1.33 4.75 -16.16
C SER A 44 -0.69 3.50 -15.56
N MET A 45 -1.54 2.64 -14.99
CA MET A 45 -1.22 1.25 -14.71
C MET A 45 -2.01 0.38 -15.69
N ILE A 46 -1.32 -0.36 -16.55
CA ILE A 46 -1.91 -1.32 -17.46
C ILE A 46 -1.74 -2.70 -16.86
N MET A 47 -2.85 -3.43 -16.67
CA MET A 47 -2.81 -4.74 -16.03
C MET A 47 -3.65 -5.76 -16.78
N ASN A 48 -3.02 -6.87 -17.19
CA ASN A 48 -3.71 -8.07 -17.64
C ASN A 48 -3.99 -8.97 -16.42
N ARG A 49 -5.27 -9.28 -16.15
CA ARG A 49 -5.72 -10.07 -15.00
C ARG A 49 -5.88 -11.56 -15.27
N ASN A 50 -5.67 -11.97 -16.49
CA ASN A 50 -5.75 -13.37 -16.89
C ASN A 50 -4.66 -13.74 -17.92
N PHE A 51 -3.43 -13.29 -17.64
CA PHE A 51 -2.29 -13.58 -18.48
C PHE A 51 -2.12 -15.09 -18.64
N ARG A 52 -1.96 -15.55 -19.86
CA ARG A 52 -1.91 -16.98 -20.25
C ARG A 52 -3.15 -17.81 -19.84
N GLY A 53 -4.31 -17.18 -19.59
CA GLY A 53 -5.56 -17.89 -19.24
C GLY A 53 -5.57 -18.53 -17.84
N ARG A 54 -4.63 -18.20 -16.94
CA ARG A 54 -4.44 -18.86 -15.63
C ARG A 54 -4.66 -17.93 -14.43
N LYS A 55 -5.42 -16.86 -14.62
CA LYS A 55 -5.61 -15.80 -13.61
C LYS A 55 -4.30 -15.15 -13.12
N GLU A 56 -3.22 -15.35 -13.85
CA GLU A 56 -1.97 -14.66 -13.60
C GLU A 56 -2.13 -13.17 -13.91
N LYS A 57 -1.44 -12.32 -13.12
CA LYS A 57 -1.48 -10.88 -13.33
C LYS A 57 -0.14 -10.41 -13.84
N LEU A 58 -0.14 -9.79 -14.99
CA LEU A 58 1.02 -9.06 -15.50
C LEU A 58 0.63 -7.59 -15.57
N GLY A 59 1.42 -6.73 -14.96
CA GLY A 59 1.13 -5.31 -14.95
C GLY A 59 2.36 -4.45 -15.15
N PHE A 60 2.12 -3.30 -15.76
CA PHE A 60 3.09 -2.27 -16.01
C PHE A 60 2.55 -0.94 -15.49
N VAL A 61 3.38 -0.18 -14.79
CA VAL A 61 3.05 1.16 -14.27
C VAL A 61 4.03 2.15 -14.86
N PHE A 62 3.49 3.22 -15.45
CA PHE A 62 4.29 4.39 -15.73
C PHE A 62 3.62 5.62 -15.11
N GLN A 63 4.42 6.47 -14.48
CA GLN A 63 3.99 7.72 -13.87
C GLN A 63 5.01 8.80 -14.17
N LEU A 64 4.53 9.97 -14.50
CA LEU A 64 5.31 11.16 -14.80
C LEU A 64 4.75 12.35 -13.98
N GLY A 65 5.46 13.46 -14.00
CA GLY A 65 5.09 14.68 -13.28
C GLY A 65 6.04 14.97 -12.14
N TYR A 66 5.51 15.29 -10.96
CA TYR A 66 6.28 15.60 -9.76
C TYR A 66 7.26 14.48 -9.37
N SER A 67 6.85 13.25 -9.51
CA SER A 67 7.72 12.09 -9.39
C SER A 67 7.55 11.17 -10.59
N LYS A 68 8.63 10.51 -11.00
CA LYS A 68 8.63 9.53 -12.08
C LYS A 68 8.69 8.13 -11.52
N LYS A 69 7.88 7.22 -12.05
CA LYS A 69 7.87 5.82 -11.65
C LYS A 69 7.65 4.93 -12.86
N LEU A 70 8.54 3.96 -13.01
CA LEU A 70 8.34 2.81 -13.88
C LEU A 70 8.28 1.57 -13.01
N ALA A 71 7.32 0.69 -13.24
CA ALA A 71 7.27 -0.58 -12.52
C ALA A 71 6.68 -1.68 -13.39
N VAL A 72 7.14 -2.89 -13.17
CA VAL A 72 6.59 -4.12 -13.73
C VAL A 72 6.35 -5.10 -12.60
N PHE A 73 5.24 -5.84 -12.69
CA PHE A 73 4.95 -6.91 -11.74
C PHE A 73 4.31 -8.10 -12.42
N TYR A 74 4.62 -9.26 -11.89
CA TYR A 74 4.04 -10.51 -12.32
C TYR A 74 3.63 -11.32 -11.08
N ASP A 75 2.37 -11.74 -11.03
CA ASP A 75 1.78 -12.47 -9.90
C ASP A 75 1.11 -13.75 -10.40
N ILE A 76 1.59 -14.88 -9.92
CA ILE A 76 1.03 -16.21 -10.15
C ILE A 76 0.31 -16.61 -8.87
N PRO A 77 -1.03 -16.57 -8.83
CA PRO A 77 -1.79 -16.79 -7.60
C PRO A 77 -1.70 -18.24 -7.09
N TYR A 78 -1.47 -19.19 -7.98
CA TYR A 78 -1.32 -20.61 -7.68
C TYR A 78 -0.59 -21.36 -8.80
N THR A 79 0.11 -22.43 -8.47
CA THR A 79 0.74 -23.31 -9.45
C THR A 79 -0.22 -24.42 -9.89
N LYS A 80 0.04 -25.03 -11.07
CA LYS A 80 -0.79 -26.15 -11.57
C LYS A 80 -0.80 -27.34 -10.61
N LYS A 81 0.34 -27.64 -9.99
CA LYS A 81 0.51 -28.78 -9.09
C LYS A 81 0.03 -28.49 -7.67
N HIS A 82 0.23 -27.26 -7.19
CA HIS A 82 -0.10 -26.85 -5.83
C HIS A 82 -0.96 -25.59 -5.85
N GLN A 83 -2.27 -25.74 -5.73
CA GLN A 83 -3.23 -24.64 -5.80
C GLN A 83 -3.15 -23.67 -4.61
N ASN A 84 -2.42 -24.04 -3.57
CA ASN A 84 -2.18 -23.23 -2.39
C ASN A 84 -0.86 -22.44 -2.44
N LEU A 85 -0.01 -22.69 -3.46
CA LEU A 85 1.30 -22.05 -3.60
C LEU A 85 1.30 -21.11 -4.81
N GLY A 86 1.59 -19.85 -4.57
CA GLY A 86 1.78 -18.82 -5.58
C GLY A 86 3.14 -18.15 -5.44
N PHE A 87 3.57 -17.43 -6.46
CA PHE A 87 4.78 -16.62 -6.43
C PHE A 87 4.66 -15.43 -7.38
N GLY A 88 5.53 -14.47 -7.21
CA GLY A 88 5.58 -13.33 -8.10
C GLY A 88 6.84 -12.52 -7.95
N ALA A 89 6.96 -11.56 -8.84
CA ALA A 89 8.08 -10.64 -8.93
C ALA A 89 7.55 -9.21 -9.10
N TYR A 90 8.28 -8.27 -8.54
CA TYR A 90 8.05 -6.85 -8.70
C TYR A 90 9.39 -6.15 -8.90
N ALA A 91 9.47 -5.27 -9.88
CA ALA A 91 10.62 -4.40 -10.11
C ALA A 91 10.13 -2.99 -10.37
N SER A 92 10.77 -1.99 -9.77
CA SER A 92 10.46 -0.59 -10.03
C SER A 92 11.66 0.32 -9.94
N TYR A 93 11.63 1.36 -10.77
CA TYR A 93 12.48 2.53 -10.70
C TYR A 93 11.63 3.73 -10.33
N PHE A 94 12.06 4.48 -9.36
CA PHE A 94 11.41 5.69 -8.87
C PHE A 94 12.39 6.85 -8.82
N GLN A 95 11.95 8.03 -9.23
CA GLN A 95 12.74 9.25 -9.20
C GLN A 95 11.89 10.40 -8.67
N ASN A 96 12.48 11.22 -7.80
CA ASN A 96 11.85 12.42 -7.27
C ASN A 96 12.80 13.64 -7.33
N TYR A 97 12.25 14.84 -7.46
CA TYR A 97 12.97 16.10 -7.50
C TYR A 97 12.89 16.88 -6.18
N GLU A 98 12.09 16.43 -5.26
CA GLU A 98 11.94 16.99 -3.93
C GLU A 98 11.89 15.86 -2.90
N VAL A 99 12.66 15.95 -1.84
CA VAL A 99 12.76 14.91 -0.81
C VAL A 99 12.66 15.53 0.58
N VAL A 100 12.00 14.81 1.48
CA VAL A 100 12.03 15.12 2.91
C VAL A 100 13.38 14.71 3.47
N TYR A 101 14.18 15.67 3.92
CA TYR A 101 15.48 15.39 4.52
C TYR A 101 15.47 15.39 6.05
N GLY A 102 14.42 15.89 6.66
CA GLY A 102 14.31 15.96 8.12
C GLY A 102 12.91 16.35 8.58
N THR A 103 12.73 16.41 9.88
CA THR A 103 11.49 16.81 10.53
C THR A 103 11.79 17.84 11.61
N ASN A 104 11.01 18.92 11.66
CA ASN A 104 11.07 19.92 12.70
C ASN A 104 9.66 20.23 13.22
N ARG A 105 9.46 20.18 14.54
CA ARG A 105 8.15 20.40 15.19
C ARG A 105 7.03 19.57 14.53
N ASN A 106 7.31 18.28 14.28
CA ASN A 106 6.39 17.32 13.62
C ASN A 106 5.99 17.70 12.19
N LYS A 107 6.73 18.59 11.52
CA LYS A 107 6.52 18.96 10.12
C LYS A 107 7.72 18.56 9.28
N ARG A 108 7.45 18.04 8.08
CA ARG A 108 8.47 17.60 7.15
C ARG A 108 9.24 18.80 6.59
N LEU A 109 10.55 18.70 6.58
CA LEU A 109 11.46 19.62 5.93
C LEU A 109 11.83 19.08 4.55
N PHE A 110 11.59 19.87 3.53
CA PHE A 110 11.83 19.49 2.14
C PHE A 110 13.06 20.21 1.58
N THR A 111 13.79 19.53 0.71
CA THR A 111 14.80 20.14 -0.14
C THR A 111 14.55 19.77 -1.59
N ARG A 112 14.86 20.73 -2.49
CA ARG A 112 14.71 20.56 -3.94
C ARG A 112 15.99 21.08 -4.61
N PRO A 113 17.01 20.22 -4.77
CA PRO A 113 18.20 20.59 -5.53
C PRO A 113 17.86 20.86 -7.01
N SER A 114 18.82 21.39 -7.75
CA SER A 114 18.64 21.70 -9.18
C SER A 114 18.49 20.47 -10.07
N GLY A 115 18.82 19.29 -9.55
CA GLY A 115 18.74 18.00 -10.23
C GLY A 115 17.75 17.04 -9.60
N LYS A 116 18.05 15.76 -9.73
CA LYS A 116 17.30 14.66 -9.09
C LYS A 116 17.63 14.63 -7.59
N SER A 117 16.62 14.71 -6.74
CA SER A 117 16.81 14.62 -5.29
C SER A 117 16.95 13.18 -4.80
N LYS A 118 16.20 12.24 -5.42
CA LYS A 118 16.21 10.83 -5.02
C LYS A 118 15.97 9.93 -6.23
N GLU A 119 16.74 8.86 -6.30
CA GLU A 119 16.53 7.72 -7.19
C GLU A 119 16.42 6.44 -6.37
N GLU A 120 15.53 5.55 -6.76
CA GLU A 120 15.31 4.29 -6.04
C GLU A 120 15.01 3.15 -7.01
N TRP A 121 15.80 2.10 -6.93
CA TRP A 121 15.50 0.79 -7.47
C TRP A 121 14.95 -0.10 -6.37
N TYR A 122 13.77 -0.63 -6.57
CA TYR A 122 13.16 -1.57 -5.64
C TYR A 122 12.74 -2.83 -6.38
N ASN A 123 13.27 -3.97 -5.95
CA ASN A 123 12.99 -5.27 -6.53
C ASN A 123 12.53 -6.22 -5.42
N ALA A 124 11.52 -7.03 -5.71
CA ALA A 124 11.01 -8.01 -4.77
C ALA A 124 10.62 -9.31 -5.49
N LEU A 125 11.00 -10.42 -4.90
CA LEU A 125 10.51 -11.75 -5.26
C LEU A 125 9.72 -12.30 -4.08
N TYR A 126 8.57 -12.92 -4.30
CA TYR A 126 7.79 -13.46 -3.21
C TYR A 126 7.20 -14.82 -3.50
N LEU A 127 7.15 -15.63 -2.44
CA LEU A 127 6.38 -16.86 -2.36
C LEU A 127 5.15 -16.62 -1.49
N LYS A 128 4.01 -17.09 -1.93
CA LYS A 128 2.75 -17.00 -1.21
C LYS A 128 2.18 -18.38 -1.00
N TYR A 129 1.99 -18.74 0.26
CA TYR A 129 1.35 -19.98 0.67
C TYR A 129 -0.02 -19.66 1.29
N ARG A 130 -1.07 -20.30 0.79
CA ARG A 130 -2.44 -20.18 1.29
C ARG A 130 -2.81 -21.49 1.97
N ASN A 131 -2.77 -21.50 3.30
CA ASN A 131 -3.15 -22.69 4.07
C ASN A 131 -4.67 -22.94 4.02
N LYS A 132 -5.46 -21.86 4.18
CA LYS A 132 -6.93 -21.86 4.14
C LYS A 132 -7.43 -20.71 3.26
N ILE A 133 -8.73 -20.65 3.02
CA ILE A 133 -9.34 -19.58 2.19
C ILE A 133 -8.99 -18.18 2.71
N PHE A 134 -8.95 -18.01 4.04
CA PHE A 134 -8.75 -16.74 4.70
C PHE A 134 -7.30 -16.51 5.17
N VAL A 135 -6.51 -17.58 5.29
CA VAL A 135 -5.15 -17.54 5.86
C VAL A 135 -4.10 -17.61 4.76
N SER A 136 -3.18 -16.68 4.76
CA SER A 136 -2.05 -16.64 3.84
C SER A 136 -0.74 -16.27 4.53
N HIS A 137 0.33 -16.88 4.05
CA HIS A 137 1.71 -16.64 4.44
C HIS A 137 2.45 -16.12 3.20
N GLN A 138 3.32 -15.16 3.37
CA GLN A 138 4.13 -14.64 2.27
C GLN A 138 5.57 -14.45 2.73
N LEU A 139 6.50 -15.00 1.98
CA LEU A 139 7.93 -14.77 2.14
C LEU A 139 8.42 -13.91 0.98
N ILE A 140 9.11 -12.83 1.28
CA ILE A 140 9.51 -11.80 0.30
C ILE A 140 11.00 -11.56 0.44
N GLY A 141 11.76 -11.77 -0.64
CA GLY A 141 13.12 -11.26 -0.77
C GLY A 141 13.06 -9.87 -1.39
N ILE A 142 13.76 -8.91 -0.83
CA ILE A 142 13.74 -7.49 -1.21
C ILE A 142 15.17 -7.05 -1.52
N PHE A 143 15.37 -6.43 -2.67
CA PHE A 143 16.58 -5.67 -2.98
C PHE A 143 16.21 -4.23 -3.23
N GLN A 144 16.91 -3.31 -2.58
CA GLN A 144 16.68 -1.88 -2.67
C GLN A 144 18.02 -1.15 -2.84
N ASP A 145 18.07 -0.24 -3.81
CA ASP A 145 19.21 0.66 -4.04
C ASP A 145 18.66 2.08 -4.11
N VAL A 146 19.04 2.91 -3.17
CA VAL A 146 18.57 4.30 -3.04
C VAL A 146 19.75 5.24 -3.09
N ILE A 147 19.64 6.23 -3.96
CA ILE A 147 20.62 7.31 -4.10
C ILE A 147 19.92 8.63 -3.83
N VAL A 148 20.52 9.49 -3.05
CA VAL A 148 20.05 10.85 -2.81
C VAL A 148 21.11 11.87 -3.19
N ASP A 149 20.67 13.08 -3.49
CA ASP A 149 21.57 14.20 -3.78
C ASP A 149 22.39 14.58 -2.54
N ASP A 150 23.63 14.99 -2.73
CA ASP A 150 24.56 15.33 -1.64
C ASP A 150 24.03 16.46 -0.76
N SER A 151 23.22 17.38 -1.30
CA SER A 151 22.58 18.43 -0.50
C SER A 151 21.67 17.89 0.61
N ILE A 152 21.13 16.68 0.43
CA ILE A 152 20.29 16.02 1.45
C ILE A 152 21.17 15.56 2.61
N VAL A 153 22.33 15.01 2.30
CA VAL A 153 23.30 14.54 3.29
C VAL A 153 23.95 15.72 4.02
N ILE A 154 24.24 16.81 3.32
CA ILE A 154 24.74 18.07 3.94
C ILE A 154 23.72 18.60 4.95
N ASN A 155 22.43 18.62 4.59
CA ASN A 155 21.35 19.07 5.48
C ASN A 155 21.04 18.08 6.61
N ASN A 156 21.24 16.78 6.39
CA ASN A 156 21.05 15.73 7.39
C ASN A 156 22.06 14.60 7.20
N PRO A 157 23.23 14.67 7.82
CA PRO A 157 24.25 13.62 7.75
C PRO A 157 23.77 12.24 8.24
N ASN A 158 22.72 12.22 9.05
CA ASN A 158 22.08 10.97 9.52
C ASN A 158 20.96 10.47 8.60
N TYR A 159 20.86 10.96 7.36
CA TYR A 159 19.78 10.54 6.45
C TYR A 159 19.80 9.03 6.19
N PHE A 160 20.93 8.47 5.74
CA PHE A 160 21.21 7.02 5.73
C PHE A 160 22.14 6.60 6.86
N GLY A 161 22.67 7.56 7.63
CA GLY A 161 23.74 7.44 8.62
C GLY A 161 25.11 7.60 7.98
N ASP A 162 26.07 8.06 8.81
CA ASP A 162 27.50 8.22 8.50
C ASP A 162 27.79 9.11 7.27
N GLY A 163 26.88 10.00 6.90
CA GLY A 163 27.07 10.92 5.76
C GLY A 163 27.00 10.26 4.38
N GLU A 164 26.42 9.08 4.26
CA GLU A 164 26.30 8.38 2.99
C GLU A 164 25.13 8.92 2.15
N SER A 165 25.36 9.12 0.84
CA SER A 165 24.33 9.53 -0.13
C SER A 165 23.70 8.34 -0.89
N ARG A 166 24.19 7.12 -0.64
CA ARG A 166 23.67 5.89 -1.24
C ARG A 166 23.46 4.79 -0.22
N MET A 167 22.36 4.09 -0.33
CA MET A 167 22.06 2.91 0.47
C MET A 167 21.67 1.76 -0.46
N LYS A 168 22.41 0.65 -0.39
CA LYS A 168 22.00 -0.64 -0.96
C LYS A 168 21.59 -1.56 0.18
N SER A 169 20.51 -2.28 0.02
CA SER A 169 19.99 -3.15 1.06
C SER A 169 19.38 -4.42 0.46
N LEU A 170 19.75 -5.55 1.04
CA LEU A 170 19.10 -6.83 0.82
C LEU A 170 18.29 -7.18 2.07
N GLY A 171 17.05 -7.60 1.89
CA GLY A 171 16.15 -7.92 2.99
C GLY A 171 15.29 -9.14 2.73
N ILE A 172 14.81 -9.72 3.81
CA ILE A 172 13.80 -10.75 3.80
C ILE A 172 12.63 -10.34 4.69
N LYS A 173 11.41 -10.52 4.19
CA LYS A 173 10.18 -10.19 4.92
C LYS A 173 9.25 -11.38 4.92
N TYR A 174 8.78 -11.75 6.10
CA TYR A 174 7.68 -12.69 6.24
C TYR A 174 6.41 -11.94 6.63
N VAL A 175 5.29 -12.29 6.02
CA VAL A 175 3.97 -11.71 6.30
C VAL A 175 2.96 -12.82 6.51
N PHE A 176 2.33 -12.81 7.66
CA PHE A 176 1.13 -13.59 8.00
C PHE A 176 -0.11 -12.69 7.84
N GLN A 177 -1.17 -13.25 7.27
CA GLN A 177 -2.45 -12.55 7.14
C GLN A 177 -3.61 -13.53 7.32
N ASP A 178 -4.58 -13.14 8.15
CA ASP A 178 -5.87 -13.82 8.34
C ASP A 178 -7.01 -12.81 8.16
N ASP A 179 -7.86 -13.02 7.13
CA ASP A 179 -8.84 -12.04 6.67
C ASP A 179 -10.24 -12.64 6.57
N HIS A 180 -11.01 -12.48 7.65
CA HIS A 180 -12.39 -12.93 7.78
C HIS A 180 -13.41 -11.79 7.65
N ARG A 181 -13.05 -10.71 6.95
CA ARG A 181 -13.98 -9.61 6.69
C ARG A 181 -15.06 -10.01 5.68
N ASP A 182 -16.29 -9.62 5.91
CA ASP A 182 -17.41 -9.79 5.00
C ASP A 182 -17.16 -9.10 3.65
N ASN A 183 -16.57 -7.91 3.66
CA ASN A 183 -16.17 -7.16 2.49
C ASN A 183 -14.80 -6.49 2.73
N LYS A 184 -13.86 -6.67 1.79
CA LYS A 184 -12.51 -6.11 1.93
C LYS A 184 -12.46 -4.59 1.78
N SER A 185 -13.33 -4.02 0.93
CA SER A 185 -13.34 -2.60 0.63
C SER A 185 -14.08 -1.78 1.70
N TYR A 186 -15.20 -2.28 2.20
CA TYR A 186 -15.99 -1.63 3.24
C TYR A 186 -16.55 -2.67 4.21
N PRO A 187 -15.76 -3.11 5.18
CA PRO A 187 -16.15 -4.17 6.10
C PRO A 187 -17.12 -3.66 7.18
N LEU A 188 -18.14 -4.49 7.44
CA LEU A 188 -19.13 -4.27 8.48
C LEU A 188 -19.10 -5.37 9.54
N LYS A 189 -18.58 -6.56 9.20
CA LYS A 189 -18.46 -7.70 10.10
C LYS A 189 -17.16 -8.45 9.87
N GLY A 190 -16.72 -9.16 10.91
CA GLY A 190 -15.56 -10.03 10.86
C GLY A 190 -14.30 -9.38 11.44
N TYR A 191 -13.15 -9.92 11.08
CA TYR A 191 -11.86 -9.44 11.56
C TYR A 191 -10.77 -9.56 10.49
N TYR A 192 -9.70 -8.85 10.73
CA TYR A 192 -8.49 -8.89 9.93
C TYR A 192 -7.28 -8.85 10.87
N LEU A 193 -6.38 -9.80 10.69
CA LEU A 193 -5.11 -9.87 11.38
C LEU A 193 -3.97 -9.87 10.36
N LYS A 194 -2.95 -9.06 10.59
CA LYS A 194 -1.71 -9.08 9.81
C LYS A 194 -0.53 -8.92 10.76
N ALA A 195 0.48 -9.74 10.56
CA ALA A 195 1.77 -9.61 11.23
C ALA A 195 2.87 -9.76 10.19
N GLY A 196 3.87 -8.89 10.24
CA GLY A 196 5.00 -8.91 9.33
C GLY A 196 6.29 -8.64 10.07
N ILE A 197 7.30 -9.48 9.83
CA ILE A 197 8.67 -9.26 10.28
C ILE A 197 9.58 -9.13 9.07
N GLN A 198 10.42 -8.11 9.08
CA GLN A 198 11.38 -7.84 8.02
C GLN A 198 12.76 -7.67 8.65
N TYR A 199 13.74 -8.35 8.09
CA TYR A 199 15.15 -8.17 8.38
C TYR A 199 15.85 -7.65 7.14
N ASN A 200 16.66 -6.62 7.30
CA ASN A 200 17.55 -6.06 6.29
C ASN A 200 18.98 -6.08 6.82
N GLY A 201 19.98 -6.12 5.93
CA GLY A 201 21.37 -6.02 6.32
C GLY A 201 22.08 -7.36 6.41
N PHE A 202 22.20 -8.04 5.27
CA PHE A 202 22.96 -9.30 5.17
C PHE A 202 24.48 -9.08 5.00
N SER A 203 24.96 -7.84 5.19
CA SER A 203 26.38 -7.46 5.04
C SER A 203 26.97 -7.70 3.65
N LEU A 204 26.13 -7.92 2.64
CA LEU A 204 26.56 -8.10 1.26
C LEU A 204 26.87 -6.79 0.56
N PHE A 205 26.33 -5.68 1.04
CA PHE A 205 26.39 -4.36 0.42
C PHE A 205 26.72 -3.23 1.40
N SER A 206 27.46 -3.47 2.47
CA SER A 206 27.73 -2.46 3.52
C SER A 206 26.47 -1.82 4.15
N ASP A 207 25.32 -2.48 4.01
CA ASP A 207 24.04 -2.02 4.49
C ASP A 207 23.91 -2.16 6.02
N LYS A 208 23.21 -1.21 6.61
CA LYS A 208 22.93 -1.25 8.05
C LYS A 208 21.85 -2.27 8.34
N SER A 209 22.11 -3.14 9.32
CA SER A 209 21.14 -4.14 9.73
C SER A 209 20.03 -3.53 10.58
N PHE A 210 18.79 -3.91 10.30
CA PHE A 210 17.64 -3.58 11.14
C PHE A 210 16.56 -4.65 11.03
N THR A 211 15.81 -4.80 12.10
CA THR A 211 14.62 -5.64 12.14
C THR A 211 13.39 -4.76 12.32
N LYS A 212 12.38 -4.96 11.48
CA LYS A 212 11.10 -4.25 11.56
C LYS A 212 9.97 -5.23 11.78
N LEU A 213 9.17 -5.00 12.82
CA LEU A 213 7.94 -5.70 13.11
C LEU A 213 6.75 -4.78 12.82
N GLU A 214 5.79 -5.26 12.05
CA GLU A 214 4.53 -4.57 11.76
C GLU A 214 3.37 -5.48 12.12
N THR A 215 2.43 -4.98 12.92
CA THR A 215 1.22 -5.72 13.30
C THR A 215 -0.02 -4.87 13.04
N GLU A 216 -1.09 -5.50 12.60
CA GLU A 216 -2.37 -4.82 12.38
C GLU A 216 -3.51 -5.77 12.73
N VAL A 217 -4.37 -5.35 13.64
CA VAL A 217 -5.59 -6.04 14.04
C VAL A 217 -6.78 -5.13 13.78
N LYS A 218 -7.80 -5.65 13.10
CA LYS A 218 -9.06 -4.94 12.87
C LYS A 218 -10.22 -5.83 13.26
N LYS A 219 -11.21 -5.26 13.92
CA LYS A 219 -12.45 -5.93 14.31
C LYS A 219 -13.64 -5.12 13.81
N PHE A 220 -14.65 -5.80 13.33
CA PHE A 220 -15.87 -5.22 12.78
C PHE A 220 -17.06 -5.98 13.32
N ASP A 221 -17.94 -5.30 14.03
CA ASP A 221 -19.12 -5.89 14.67
C ASP A 221 -20.38 -5.08 14.38
N LYS A 222 -21.48 -5.80 14.22
CA LYS A 222 -22.81 -5.20 14.21
C LYS A 222 -23.32 -5.14 15.65
N ILE A 223 -23.42 -3.95 16.22
CA ILE A 223 -23.84 -3.74 17.62
C ILE A 223 -25.31 -3.34 17.78
N GLY A 224 -26.01 -3.06 16.68
CA GLY A 224 -27.45 -2.72 16.66
C GLY A 224 -28.05 -2.96 15.28
N ASN A 225 -29.34 -2.69 15.11
CA ASN A 225 -30.04 -2.96 13.83
C ASN A 225 -29.37 -2.25 12.64
N ASN A 226 -28.96 -1.00 12.80
CA ASN A 226 -28.29 -0.19 11.78
C ASN A 226 -26.95 0.37 12.27
N ILE A 227 -26.44 -0.11 13.42
CA ILE A 227 -25.22 0.40 14.05
C ILE A 227 -24.13 -0.65 13.93
N TYR A 228 -22.97 -0.22 13.48
CA TYR A 228 -21.77 -1.03 13.32
C TYR A 228 -20.59 -0.35 14.01
N TRP A 229 -19.75 -1.15 14.63
CA TRP A 229 -18.53 -0.71 15.27
C TRP A 229 -17.33 -1.29 14.52
N ALA A 230 -16.30 -0.48 14.30
CA ALA A 230 -15.05 -0.89 13.73
C ALA A 230 -13.91 -0.37 14.61
N SER A 231 -13.02 -1.24 15.00
CA SER A 231 -11.79 -0.89 15.70
C SER A 231 -10.57 -1.41 14.97
N SER A 232 -9.43 -0.73 15.12
CA SER A 232 -8.16 -1.19 14.63
C SER A 232 -7.02 -0.78 15.55
N ILE A 233 -6.04 -1.66 15.68
CA ILE A 233 -4.76 -1.40 16.35
C ILE A 233 -3.67 -1.74 15.37
N LYS A 234 -2.74 -0.81 15.14
CA LYS A 234 -1.59 -1.00 14.27
C LYS A 234 -0.33 -0.62 15.02
N GLY A 235 0.60 -1.56 15.12
CA GLY A 235 1.92 -1.37 15.71
C GLY A 235 3.03 -1.45 14.67
N LYS A 236 4.05 -0.59 14.81
CA LYS A 236 5.31 -0.67 14.08
C LYS A 236 6.45 -0.55 15.08
N PHE A 237 7.41 -1.44 14.96
CA PHE A 237 8.56 -1.52 15.85
C PHE A 237 9.80 -1.74 14.99
N THR A 238 10.78 -0.86 15.12
CA THR A 238 12.09 -1.00 14.46
C THR A 238 13.16 -1.20 15.51
N PHE A 239 13.90 -2.30 15.39
CA PHE A 239 14.98 -2.69 16.30
C PHE A 239 16.30 -2.44 15.59
N GLN A 240 17.00 -1.39 16.06
CA GLN A 240 18.31 -0.97 15.56
C GLN A 240 18.93 -0.05 16.59
N ASP A 241 20.25 -0.12 16.80
CA ASP A 241 20.96 0.71 17.78
C ASP A 241 20.96 2.18 17.36
N ILE A 242 21.45 2.47 16.17
CA ILE A 242 21.42 3.80 15.55
C ILE A 242 20.45 3.74 14.37
N GLN A 243 19.38 4.49 14.44
CA GLN A 243 18.37 4.50 13.38
C GLN A 243 18.57 5.71 12.47
N PRO A 244 18.98 5.51 11.20
CA PRO A 244 19.01 6.56 10.21
C PRO A 244 17.63 7.17 10.00
N TYR A 245 17.57 8.45 9.64
CA TYR A 245 16.33 9.19 9.43
C TYR A 245 15.41 8.49 8.42
N TYR A 246 15.96 7.91 7.37
CA TYR A 246 15.23 7.19 6.33
C TYR A 246 14.29 6.08 6.87
N PHE A 247 14.64 5.45 8.00
CA PHE A 247 13.86 4.37 8.61
C PHE A 247 12.96 4.82 9.76
N GLN A 248 13.01 6.10 10.16
CA GLN A 248 12.25 6.62 11.32
C GLN A 248 10.78 6.92 11.03
N ASN A 249 10.31 6.69 9.81
CA ASN A 249 8.96 7.04 9.36
C ASN A 249 7.88 6.20 10.06
N MET A 250 7.23 6.74 11.09
CA MET A 250 6.20 6.05 11.88
C MET A 250 4.79 6.50 11.50
N LEU A 251 4.31 7.65 12.00
CA LEU A 251 2.99 8.18 11.71
C LEU A 251 3.05 9.40 10.79
N GLY A 252 1.98 9.67 10.04
CA GLY A 252 1.87 10.79 9.12
C GLY A 252 2.52 10.56 7.74
N TYR A 253 3.12 9.40 7.48
CA TYR A 253 3.68 9.02 6.17
C TYR A 253 2.73 8.12 5.37
N MET A 254 2.33 7.00 5.94
CA MET A 254 1.37 6.05 5.37
C MET A 254 0.20 5.79 6.33
N ASP A 255 0.41 5.97 7.61
CA ASP A 255 -0.55 5.78 8.67
C ASP A 255 -0.85 7.12 9.32
N PHE A 256 -2.06 7.63 9.07
CA PHE A 256 -2.49 8.96 9.50
C PHE A 256 -3.44 8.87 10.69
N VAL A 257 -3.28 9.79 11.64
CA VAL A 257 -4.31 10.19 12.59
C VAL A 257 -5.23 11.17 11.88
N ARG A 258 -6.54 10.94 11.88
CA ARG A 258 -7.50 11.80 11.17
C ARG A 258 -7.52 13.20 11.78
N GLY A 259 -7.47 14.22 10.94
CA GLY A 259 -7.34 15.62 11.35
C GLY A 259 -5.90 16.08 11.61
N TYR A 260 -4.90 15.16 11.53
CA TYR A 260 -3.48 15.45 11.74
C TYR A 260 -2.61 15.04 10.55
N GLU A 261 -3.14 15.06 9.34
CA GLU A 261 -2.48 14.57 8.13
C GLU A 261 -1.24 15.38 7.73
N TYR A 262 -1.11 16.61 8.25
CA TYR A 262 0.07 17.48 8.03
C TYR A 262 1.26 17.13 8.91
N TYR A 263 1.00 16.45 10.02
CA TYR A 263 2.02 16.18 11.02
C TYR A 263 2.58 14.77 10.82
N VAL A 264 3.88 14.65 11.09
CA VAL A 264 4.60 13.37 11.07
C VAL A 264 5.21 13.11 12.44
N VAL A 265 5.33 11.85 12.78
CA VAL A 265 6.03 11.39 13.96
C VAL A 265 7.09 10.41 13.51
N ASP A 266 8.33 10.75 13.80
CA ASP A 266 9.48 9.91 13.56
C ASP A 266 9.85 9.16 14.84
N GLY A 267 10.46 7.99 14.72
CA GLY A 267 10.88 7.22 15.88
C GLY A 267 11.15 5.75 15.56
N LYS A 268 11.34 4.98 16.63
CA LYS A 268 11.56 3.52 16.55
C LYS A 268 10.28 2.72 16.70
N TYR A 269 9.32 3.26 17.44
CA TYR A 269 8.07 2.57 17.80
C TYR A 269 6.87 3.47 17.58
N SER A 270 5.79 2.88 17.08
CA SER A 270 4.49 3.56 17.03
C SER A 270 3.36 2.58 17.26
N LEU A 271 2.31 3.07 17.91
CA LEU A 271 1.05 2.38 18.09
C LEU A 271 -0.07 3.33 17.68
N LEU A 272 -0.90 2.90 16.73
CA LEU A 272 -2.06 3.66 16.25
C LEU A 272 -3.32 2.87 16.55
N MET A 273 -4.20 3.44 17.33
CA MET A 273 -5.52 2.90 17.63
C MET A 273 -6.57 3.74 16.92
N LYS A 274 -7.55 3.09 16.32
CA LYS A 274 -8.69 3.76 15.67
C LYS A 274 -9.98 3.09 16.06
N SER A 275 -10.99 3.88 16.34
CA SER A 275 -12.36 3.44 16.58
C SER A 275 -13.32 4.20 15.68
N ASN A 276 -14.37 3.54 15.22
CA ASN A 276 -15.36 4.13 14.32
C ASN A 276 -16.73 3.50 14.56
N ILE A 277 -17.71 4.31 14.86
CA ILE A 277 -19.14 3.92 14.95
C ILE A 277 -19.81 4.40 13.67
N LYS A 278 -20.51 3.49 13.00
CA LYS A 278 -21.20 3.72 11.73
C LYS A 278 -22.70 3.51 11.90
N TYR A 279 -23.48 4.53 11.60
CA TYR A 279 -24.94 4.41 11.54
C TYR A 279 -25.39 4.33 10.07
N LYS A 280 -26.07 3.25 9.70
CA LYS A 280 -26.61 3.07 8.36
C LYS A 280 -27.90 3.87 8.21
N VAL A 281 -27.85 4.94 7.42
CA VAL A 281 -28.98 5.83 7.16
C VAL A 281 -29.94 5.25 6.13
N ALA A 282 -29.40 4.82 5.00
CA ALA A 282 -30.16 4.29 3.88
C ALA A 282 -29.36 3.29 3.07
N SER A 283 -30.04 2.35 2.44
CA SER A 283 -29.42 1.45 1.45
C SER A 283 -30.44 1.01 0.41
N SER A 284 -29.99 0.84 -0.84
CA SER A 284 -30.74 0.19 -1.89
C SER A 284 -30.30 -1.26 -2.04
N LYS A 285 -31.28 -2.16 -2.23
CA LYS A 285 -30.98 -3.56 -2.55
C LYS A 285 -30.57 -3.73 -4.01
N LYS A 286 -31.18 -2.98 -4.91
CA LYS A 286 -30.90 -2.95 -6.35
C LYS A 286 -31.40 -1.64 -6.95
N THR A 287 -30.55 -0.93 -7.64
CA THR A 287 -30.92 0.22 -8.47
C THR A 287 -30.43 -0.07 -9.88
N ILE A 288 -31.33 -0.03 -10.85
CA ILE A 288 -30.99 -0.22 -12.26
C ILE A 288 -30.77 1.15 -12.87
N LEU A 289 -29.55 1.41 -13.30
CA LEU A 289 -29.22 2.61 -14.07
C LEU A 289 -29.59 2.35 -15.54
N SER A 290 -30.76 2.81 -15.96
CA SER A 290 -31.29 2.63 -17.33
C SER A 290 -30.42 3.22 -18.44
N VAL A 291 -29.52 4.16 -18.08
CA VAL A 291 -28.53 4.77 -18.98
C VAL A 291 -27.43 3.77 -19.39
N LEU A 292 -27.17 2.75 -18.57
CA LEU A 292 -26.15 1.74 -18.85
C LEU A 292 -26.80 0.49 -19.42
N ARG A 293 -26.69 0.31 -20.75
CA ARG A 293 -27.29 -0.82 -21.50
C ARG A 293 -26.68 -2.20 -21.16
N ASN A 294 -25.58 -2.27 -20.40
CA ASN A 294 -24.92 -3.53 -20.07
C ASN A 294 -25.42 -4.08 -18.73
N PRO A 295 -26.07 -5.26 -18.68
CA PRO A 295 -26.61 -5.85 -17.44
C PRO A 295 -25.59 -6.09 -16.35
N GLY A 296 -24.31 -6.26 -16.70
CA GLY A 296 -23.20 -6.45 -15.75
C GLY A 296 -22.79 -5.18 -15.01
N ILE A 297 -23.15 -3.99 -15.52
CA ILE A 297 -22.77 -2.67 -14.96
C ILE A 297 -24.00 -1.88 -14.50
N SER A 298 -25.20 -2.23 -15.00
CA SER A 298 -26.45 -1.51 -14.71
C SER A 298 -26.99 -1.72 -13.28
N ASN A 299 -26.58 -2.79 -12.59
CA ASN A 299 -26.97 -3.06 -11.22
C ASN A 299 -26.07 -2.29 -10.25
N PHE A 300 -26.59 -1.24 -9.63
CA PHE A 300 -25.88 -0.42 -8.68
C PHE A 300 -26.41 -0.63 -7.27
N HIS A 301 -25.52 -0.95 -6.32
CA HIS A 301 -25.81 -1.05 -4.90
C HIS A 301 -25.19 0.11 -4.16
N TYR A 302 -25.97 0.83 -3.38
CA TYR A 302 -25.45 1.91 -2.56
C TYR A 302 -25.96 1.84 -1.11
N ALA A 303 -25.16 2.35 -0.19
CA ALA A 303 -25.55 2.55 1.18
C ALA A 303 -24.88 3.81 1.73
N PHE A 304 -25.63 4.59 2.49
CA PHE A 304 -25.14 5.80 3.16
C PHE A 304 -24.97 5.53 4.66
N TYR A 305 -23.83 5.94 5.18
CA TYR A 305 -23.47 5.79 6.58
C TYR A 305 -23.02 7.14 7.14
N LEU A 306 -23.53 7.46 8.33
CA LEU A 306 -22.92 8.48 9.18
C LEU A 306 -21.84 7.82 10.03
N ASN A 307 -20.72 8.49 10.23
CA ASN A 307 -19.59 7.94 10.96
C ASN A 307 -19.14 8.92 12.05
N ALA A 308 -19.01 8.42 13.29
CA ALA A 308 -18.28 9.06 14.36
C ALA A 308 -16.99 8.27 14.61
N PHE A 309 -15.87 8.95 14.86
CA PHE A 309 -14.59 8.28 15.00
C PHE A 309 -13.70 8.91 16.07
N ALA A 310 -12.75 8.12 16.57
CA ALA A 310 -11.63 8.52 17.40
C ALA A 310 -10.37 7.76 16.97
N ASP A 311 -9.23 8.45 16.94
CA ASP A 311 -7.91 7.91 16.60
C ASP A 311 -6.91 8.18 17.72
#